data_f7a1ee960c4a6f07bf4aca6967f37b8d
#
_entry.id   f7a1ee960c4a6f07bf4aca6967f37b8d
#
_cell.length_a   1.000
_cell.length_b   1.000
_cell.length_c   1.000
_cell.angle_alpha   90.00
_cell.angle_beta   90.00
_cell.angle_gamma   90.00
#
_symmetry.space_group_name_H-M   'P 1'
#
loop_
_entity.id
_entity.type
_entity.pdbx_description
1 polymer ?
#
loop_
_entity_poly.entity_id
_entity_poly.type
_entity_poly.pdbx_seq_one_letter_code
_entity_poly.pdbx_strand_id
1 'polypeptide(L)'
;LKHWREARLTLPPVEAWAALVQDDAKRRDYQKVRGLGGMVRSTWEEVNEIIAASNVYTIKQHGADRIIGFSPIPAMSMISYAAGSRYMSLIGGVCMSFYDWYCDLPPSSPQVWGEQTDVPESADWYNSGFIIAWGSNVPQTRTPDAHFFTEVRYKGTKTVAITPDYSEVAKLSDLWLHPKQGTDAAVAM
;
A
#
# COMPACT_ATOMS: atom_id res chain seq x y z
N LEU A 1 -18.49 -0.95 -15.95
CA LEU A 1 -19.14 0.29 -16.41
C LEU A 1 -20.23 0.04 -17.44
N LYS A 2 -20.05 -0.83 -18.42
CA LYS A 2 -21.08 -1.10 -19.43
C LYS A 2 -22.41 -1.51 -18.77
N HIS A 3 -22.42 -2.55 -17.97
CA HIS A 3 -23.64 -3.02 -17.28
C HIS A 3 -24.20 -1.97 -16.30
N TRP A 4 -23.33 -1.19 -15.66
CA TRP A 4 -23.78 -0.08 -14.83
C TRP A 4 -24.58 0.95 -15.63
N ARG A 5 -24.01 1.43 -16.73
CA ARG A 5 -24.65 2.41 -17.60
C ARG A 5 -25.98 1.93 -18.18
N GLU A 6 -26.04 0.66 -18.56
CA GLU A 6 -27.27 0.02 -19.02
C GLU A 6 -28.35 -0.01 -17.91
N ALA A 7 -27.99 -0.45 -16.70
CA ALA A 7 -28.91 -0.49 -15.57
C ALA A 7 -29.39 0.90 -15.15
N ARG A 8 -28.50 1.91 -15.20
CA ARG A 8 -28.83 3.29 -14.84
C ARG A 8 -29.80 3.99 -15.79
N LEU A 9 -30.06 3.44 -16.96
CA LEU A 9 -31.08 3.97 -17.86
C LEU A 9 -32.51 3.84 -17.28
N THR A 10 -32.74 2.87 -16.40
CA THR A 10 -34.06 2.54 -15.89
C THR A 10 -34.13 2.43 -14.38
N LEU A 11 -33.03 2.21 -13.69
CA LEU A 11 -33.00 1.98 -12.25
C LEU A 11 -32.26 3.09 -11.51
N PRO A 12 -32.68 3.42 -10.27
CA PRO A 12 -31.92 4.30 -9.39
C PRO A 12 -30.61 3.63 -8.97
N PRO A 13 -29.61 4.40 -8.48
CA PRO A 13 -28.25 3.92 -8.29
C PRO A 13 -28.11 2.65 -7.46
N VAL A 14 -28.77 2.57 -6.32
CA VAL A 14 -28.66 1.41 -5.41
C VAL A 14 -29.28 0.16 -6.01
N GLU A 15 -30.40 0.31 -6.71
CA GLU A 15 -31.07 -0.80 -7.41
C GLU A 15 -30.28 -1.26 -8.62
N ALA A 16 -29.67 -0.32 -9.36
CA ALA A 16 -28.76 -0.65 -10.45
C ALA A 16 -27.55 -1.45 -9.95
N TRP A 17 -26.97 -1.07 -8.83
CA TRP A 17 -25.89 -1.84 -8.21
C TRP A 17 -26.37 -3.22 -7.76
N ALA A 18 -27.53 -3.32 -7.12
CA ALA A 18 -28.11 -4.59 -6.72
C ALA A 18 -28.31 -5.55 -7.91
N ALA A 19 -28.83 -5.03 -9.04
CA ALA A 19 -29.02 -5.81 -10.28
C ALA A 19 -27.71 -6.34 -10.88
N LEU A 20 -26.60 -5.68 -10.61
CA LEU A 20 -25.28 -6.15 -11.07
C LEU A 20 -24.70 -7.25 -10.16
N VAL A 21 -24.75 -7.04 -8.84
CA VAL A 21 -24.08 -7.94 -7.90
C VAL A 21 -24.91 -9.20 -7.58
N GLN A 22 -26.21 -9.15 -7.78
CA GLN A 22 -27.10 -10.29 -7.62
C GLN A 22 -27.16 -11.17 -8.87
N ASP A 23 -26.78 -10.65 -10.03
CA ASP A 23 -26.70 -11.40 -11.27
C ASP A 23 -25.35 -12.15 -11.34
N ASP A 24 -25.40 -13.46 -11.16
CA ASP A 24 -24.22 -14.31 -11.14
C ASP A 24 -23.43 -14.26 -12.47
N ALA A 25 -24.10 -14.12 -13.60
CA ALA A 25 -23.43 -14.06 -14.90
C ALA A 25 -22.62 -12.77 -15.06
N LYS A 26 -23.24 -11.62 -14.75
CA LYS A 26 -22.55 -10.32 -14.78
C LYS A 26 -21.41 -10.24 -13.79
N ARG A 27 -21.60 -10.76 -12.58
CA ARG A 27 -20.55 -10.82 -11.56
C ARG A 27 -19.37 -11.65 -12.01
N ARG A 28 -19.60 -12.83 -12.58
CA ARG A 28 -18.55 -13.71 -13.12
C ARG A 28 -17.82 -13.09 -14.30
N ASP A 29 -18.52 -12.41 -15.19
CA ASP A 29 -17.89 -11.70 -16.31
C ASP A 29 -16.92 -10.62 -15.83
N TYR A 30 -17.29 -9.85 -14.82
CA TYR A 30 -16.39 -8.89 -14.20
C TYR A 30 -15.18 -9.58 -13.55
N GLN A 31 -15.41 -10.64 -12.78
CA GLN A 31 -14.34 -11.37 -12.09
C GLN A 31 -13.31 -11.98 -13.03
N LYS A 32 -13.73 -12.48 -14.20
CA LYS A 32 -12.83 -13.07 -15.21
C LYS A 32 -11.83 -12.07 -15.77
N VAL A 33 -12.18 -10.81 -15.89
CA VAL A 33 -11.32 -9.78 -16.48
C VAL A 33 -10.57 -8.95 -15.44
N ARG A 34 -10.83 -9.20 -14.18
CA ARG A 34 -10.19 -8.48 -13.08
C ARG A 34 -8.68 -8.73 -13.08
N GLY A 35 -7.89 -7.67 -13.13
CA GLY A 35 -6.42 -7.74 -13.19
C GLY A 35 -5.85 -7.97 -14.59
N LEU A 36 -6.69 -8.28 -15.62
CA LEU A 36 -6.24 -8.48 -16.99
C LEU A 36 -6.29 -7.19 -17.84
N GLY A 37 -6.66 -6.08 -17.25
CA GLY A 37 -6.86 -4.79 -17.93
C GLY A 37 -8.34 -4.38 -17.89
N GLY A 38 -8.80 -3.67 -18.94
CA GLY A 38 -10.19 -3.25 -19.02
C GLY A 38 -10.51 -1.97 -18.25
N MET A 39 -9.52 -1.18 -17.90
CA MET A 39 -9.74 0.13 -17.31
C MET A 39 -10.35 1.08 -18.34
N VAL A 40 -11.44 1.72 -17.97
CA VAL A 40 -12.22 2.64 -18.82
C VAL A 40 -12.25 4.00 -18.18
N ARG A 41 -12.01 5.04 -18.96
CA ARG A 41 -12.16 6.41 -18.48
C ARG A 41 -13.61 6.68 -18.09
N SER A 42 -13.79 7.30 -16.94
CA SER A 42 -15.08 7.69 -16.38
C SER A 42 -15.02 9.13 -15.89
N THR A 43 -16.16 9.71 -15.54
CA THR A 43 -16.25 11.01 -14.84
C THR A 43 -16.22 10.79 -13.33
N TRP A 44 -15.88 11.83 -12.59
CA TRP A 44 -15.93 11.79 -11.13
C TRP A 44 -17.34 11.60 -10.59
N GLU A 45 -18.35 12.18 -11.27
CA GLU A 45 -19.75 12.01 -10.92
C GLU A 45 -20.16 10.52 -11.01
N GLU A 46 -19.82 9.85 -12.12
CA GLU A 46 -20.14 8.43 -12.32
C GLU A 46 -19.41 7.56 -11.28
N VAL A 47 -18.14 7.82 -11.02
CA VAL A 47 -17.35 7.07 -10.02
C VAL A 47 -17.92 7.25 -8.63
N ASN A 48 -18.21 8.47 -8.23
CA ASN A 48 -18.77 8.77 -6.92
C ASN A 48 -20.18 8.14 -6.75
N GLU A 49 -21.00 8.15 -7.80
CA GLU A 49 -22.31 7.50 -7.77
C GLU A 49 -22.18 5.99 -7.58
N ILE A 50 -21.25 5.33 -8.28
CA ILE A 50 -20.99 3.89 -8.13
C ILE A 50 -20.52 3.56 -6.73
N ILE A 51 -19.58 4.33 -6.19
CA ILE A 51 -19.06 4.13 -4.83
C ILE A 51 -20.18 4.31 -3.81
N ALA A 52 -20.95 5.38 -3.92
CA ALA A 52 -22.07 5.64 -3.01
C ALA A 52 -23.13 4.53 -3.10
N ALA A 53 -23.51 4.11 -4.30
CA ALA A 53 -24.49 3.04 -4.50
C ALA A 53 -24.03 1.71 -3.91
N SER A 54 -22.76 1.35 -4.12
CA SER A 54 -22.19 0.12 -3.57
C SER A 54 -22.12 0.13 -2.05
N ASN A 55 -21.73 1.26 -1.46
CA ASN A 55 -21.67 1.40 0.00
C ASN A 55 -23.05 1.38 0.62
N VAL A 56 -24.01 2.12 0.09
CA VAL A 56 -25.39 2.12 0.58
C VAL A 56 -26.03 0.73 0.45
N TYR A 57 -25.79 0.05 -0.66
CA TYR A 57 -26.26 -1.34 -0.82
C TYR A 57 -25.67 -2.26 0.25
N THR A 58 -24.34 -2.20 0.45
CA THR A 58 -23.65 -3.02 1.44
C THR A 58 -24.16 -2.75 2.87
N ILE A 59 -24.31 -1.47 3.22
CA ILE A 59 -24.85 -1.07 4.54
C ILE A 59 -26.26 -1.65 4.77
N LYS A 60 -27.13 -1.54 3.76
CA LYS A 60 -28.51 -2.03 3.86
C LYS A 60 -28.60 -3.55 3.93
N GLN A 61 -27.74 -4.27 3.24
CA GLN A 61 -27.80 -5.73 3.15
C GLN A 61 -27.00 -6.45 4.24
N HIS A 62 -25.89 -5.87 4.66
CA HIS A 62 -24.89 -6.59 5.45
C HIS A 62 -24.40 -5.83 6.69
N GLY A 63 -24.67 -4.53 6.78
CA GLY A 63 -24.14 -3.65 7.83
C GLY A 63 -22.95 -2.81 7.38
N ALA A 64 -22.74 -1.69 8.05
CA ALA A 64 -21.68 -0.74 7.71
C ALA A 64 -20.27 -1.32 8.00
N ASP A 65 -20.15 -2.21 8.98
CA ASP A 65 -18.93 -2.91 9.37
C ASP A 65 -18.39 -3.86 8.28
N ARG A 66 -19.15 -4.05 7.19
CA ARG A 66 -18.71 -4.81 6.01
C ARG A 66 -17.98 -3.96 4.97
N ILE A 67 -17.83 -2.68 5.24
CA ILE A 67 -17.05 -1.76 4.40
C ILE A 67 -15.74 -1.46 5.11
N ILE A 68 -14.64 -1.79 4.44
CA ILE A 68 -13.28 -1.61 4.98
C ILE A 68 -12.56 -0.56 4.15
N GLY A 69 -11.96 0.42 4.80
CA GLY A 69 -11.07 1.41 4.20
C GLY A 69 -9.69 1.37 4.81
N PHE A 70 -8.68 1.60 3.98
CA PHE A 70 -7.31 1.76 4.44
C PHE A 70 -6.98 3.24 4.54
N SER A 71 -6.42 3.65 5.69
CA SER A 71 -5.83 4.97 5.82
C SER A 71 -4.49 5.02 5.08
N PRO A 72 -4.20 6.12 4.39
CA PRO A 72 -2.89 6.32 3.76
C PRO A 72 -1.77 6.47 4.79
N ILE A 73 -0.55 6.45 4.30
CA ILE A 73 0.66 6.61 5.11
C ILE A 73 0.66 7.96 5.83
N PRO A 74 1.09 8.03 7.10
CA PRO A 74 1.15 9.29 7.87
C PRO A 74 2.02 10.39 7.24
N ALA A 75 2.97 10.02 6.39
CA ALA A 75 3.85 10.96 5.69
C ALA A 75 3.17 11.77 4.58
N MET A 76 1.90 11.49 4.29
CA MET A 76 1.12 12.24 3.31
C MET A 76 0.49 13.49 3.91
N SER A 77 -0.13 14.32 3.05
CA SER A 77 -0.83 15.50 3.52
C SER A 77 -1.92 15.15 4.52
N MET A 78 -2.15 16.01 5.50
CA MET A 78 -3.19 15.83 6.51
C MET A 78 -4.58 15.64 5.89
N ILE A 79 -4.87 16.31 4.78
CA ILE A 79 -6.13 16.17 4.06
C ILE A 79 -6.27 14.76 3.50
N SER A 80 -5.25 14.25 2.83
CA SER A 80 -5.26 12.89 2.26
C SER A 80 -5.37 11.83 3.34
N TYR A 81 -4.69 12.01 4.46
CA TYR A 81 -4.77 11.11 5.61
C TYR A 81 -6.15 11.14 6.28
N ALA A 82 -6.65 12.34 6.56
CA ALA A 82 -7.88 12.51 7.32
C ALA A 82 -9.15 12.21 6.49
N ALA A 83 -9.15 12.45 5.18
CA ALA A 83 -10.33 12.31 4.34
C ALA A 83 -10.89 10.88 4.33
N GLY A 84 -10.04 9.88 4.18
CA GLY A 84 -10.42 8.46 4.20
C GLY A 84 -10.96 8.04 5.56
N SER A 85 -10.26 8.36 6.63
CA SER A 85 -10.66 8.05 8.00
C SER A 85 -11.98 8.73 8.37
N ARG A 86 -12.16 10.01 7.98
CA ARG A 86 -13.41 10.73 8.16
C ARG A 86 -14.57 10.07 7.41
N TYR A 87 -14.35 9.70 6.15
CA TYR A 87 -15.37 9.02 5.35
C TYR A 87 -15.83 7.73 6.02
N MET A 88 -14.89 6.86 6.41
CA MET A 88 -15.22 5.60 7.07
C MET A 88 -15.96 5.81 8.40
N SER A 89 -15.54 6.80 9.19
CA SER A 89 -16.23 7.16 10.45
C SER A 89 -17.67 7.65 10.20
N LEU A 90 -17.90 8.42 9.15
CA LEU A 90 -19.23 8.95 8.82
C LEU A 90 -20.21 7.87 8.35
N ILE A 91 -19.73 6.86 7.62
CA ILE A 91 -20.57 5.76 7.12
C ILE A 91 -20.66 4.58 8.10
N GLY A 92 -19.91 4.60 9.21
CA GLY A 92 -19.82 3.49 10.17
C GLY A 92 -19.01 2.30 9.67
N GLY A 93 -18.15 2.50 8.70
CA GLY A 93 -17.25 1.48 8.17
C GLY A 93 -16.02 1.23 9.04
N VAL A 94 -15.28 0.18 8.75
CA VAL A 94 -14.02 -0.16 9.43
C VAL A 94 -12.86 0.56 8.78
N CYS A 95 -12.17 1.39 9.54
CA CYS A 95 -10.94 2.04 9.10
C CYS A 95 -9.74 1.24 9.60
N MET A 96 -9.04 0.57 8.68
CA MET A 96 -7.82 -0.14 9.00
C MET A 96 -6.63 0.81 8.89
N SER A 97 -5.67 0.62 9.78
CA SER A 97 -4.40 1.33 9.73
C SER A 97 -3.50 0.74 8.65
N PHE A 98 -2.76 1.60 7.99
CA PHE A 98 -1.68 1.16 7.10
C PHE A 98 -0.67 0.27 7.84
N TYR A 99 -0.38 0.58 9.09
CA TYR A 99 0.55 -0.18 9.92
C TYR A 99 0.05 -1.58 10.30
N ASP A 100 -1.24 -1.85 10.23
CA ASP A 100 -1.77 -3.20 10.44
C ASP A 100 -1.43 -4.16 9.29
N TRP A 101 -1.07 -3.61 8.12
CA TRP A 101 -0.82 -4.39 6.91
C TRP A 101 0.60 -4.31 6.39
N TYR A 102 1.16 -3.14 6.43
CA TYR A 102 2.45 -2.93 5.82
C TYR A 102 3.53 -2.71 6.84
N CYS A 103 3.19 -2.20 8.01
CA CYS A 103 4.18 -1.66 8.90
C CYS A 103 5.57 -2.03 8.39
N ASP A 104 6.58 -1.40 8.56
CA ASP A 104 7.90 -1.63 7.95
C ASP A 104 8.38 -3.10 7.92
N LEU A 105 7.51 -4.00 8.37
CA LEU A 105 7.70 -5.43 8.43
C LEU A 105 6.75 -6.09 7.43
N PRO A 106 7.27 -6.43 6.27
CA PRO A 106 6.49 -7.08 5.25
C PRO A 106 5.92 -8.40 5.74
N PRO A 107 4.78 -8.83 5.20
CA PRO A 107 4.18 -10.13 5.48
C PRO A 107 5.13 -11.32 5.26
N SER A 108 6.23 -11.10 4.53
CA SER A 108 7.26 -12.10 4.30
C SER A 108 8.04 -12.49 5.57
N SER A 109 8.20 -11.57 6.52
CA SER A 109 8.96 -11.87 7.74
C SER A 109 8.37 -13.05 8.54
N PRO A 110 7.06 -13.10 8.84
CA PRO A 110 6.47 -14.27 9.46
C PRO A 110 6.57 -15.54 8.62
N GLN A 111 6.53 -15.43 7.31
CA GLN A 111 6.63 -16.59 6.41
C GLN A 111 8.04 -17.17 6.37
N VAL A 112 9.06 -16.34 6.49
CA VAL A 112 10.47 -16.76 6.42
C VAL A 112 11.02 -17.11 7.80
N TRP A 113 10.69 -16.34 8.83
CA TRP A 113 11.30 -16.44 10.16
C TRP A 113 10.33 -16.94 11.24
N GLY A 114 9.05 -17.05 10.94
CA GLY A 114 8.04 -17.48 11.90
C GLY A 114 7.56 -16.39 12.84
N GLU A 115 8.16 -15.21 12.82
CA GLU A 115 7.73 -14.08 13.65
C GLU A 115 7.90 -12.73 12.91
N GLN A 116 7.11 -11.78 13.34
CA GLN A 116 7.16 -10.42 12.82
C GLN A 116 8.06 -9.58 13.73
N THR A 117 9.32 -9.55 13.42
CA THR A 117 10.31 -8.83 14.22
C THR A 117 11.25 -8.02 13.32
N ASP A 118 11.72 -6.90 13.83
CA ASP A 118 12.56 -5.93 13.14
C ASP A 118 13.90 -5.79 13.86
N VAL A 119 14.45 -6.88 14.26
CA VAL A 119 15.72 -6.93 14.95
C VAL A 119 16.87 -7.26 14.01
N PRO A 120 18.09 -6.91 14.31
CA PRO A 120 18.64 -6.45 15.59
C PRO A 120 18.50 -4.94 15.86
N GLU A 121 18.86 -4.51 17.05
CA GLU A 121 18.99 -3.09 17.37
C GLU A 121 20.01 -2.39 16.46
N SER A 122 19.82 -1.09 16.17
CA SER A 122 20.71 -0.33 15.30
C SER A 122 22.16 -0.29 15.81
N ALA A 123 22.36 -0.36 17.11
CA ALA A 123 23.71 -0.48 17.70
C ALA A 123 24.45 -1.77 17.29
N ASP A 124 23.75 -2.84 16.97
CA ASP A 124 24.36 -4.07 16.51
C ASP A 124 25.01 -3.95 15.11
N TRP A 125 24.66 -2.91 14.36
CA TRP A 125 25.32 -2.63 13.08
C TRP A 125 26.83 -2.41 13.22
N TYR A 126 27.30 -1.98 14.38
CA TYR A 126 28.73 -1.87 14.68
C TYR A 126 29.47 -3.20 14.63
N ASN A 127 28.76 -4.33 14.74
CA ASN A 127 29.30 -5.67 14.64
C ASN A 127 29.28 -6.23 13.21
N SER A 128 28.71 -5.48 12.26
CA SER A 128 28.59 -5.92 10.88
C SER A 128 29.85 -5.59 10.09
N GLY A 129 30.31 -6.51 9.28
CA GLY A 129 31.39 -6.27 8.30
C GLY A 129 30.86 -5.69 6.97
N PHE A 130 29.54 -5.86 6.71
CA PHE A 130 28.89 -5.44 5.50
C PHE A 130 27.41 -5.09 5.75
N ILE A 131 26.95 -3.97 5.23
CA ILE A 131 25.56 -3.49 5.39
C ILE A 131 24.97 -3.17 4.02
N ILE A 132 23.78 -3.69 3.76
CA ILE A 132 22.99 -3.35 2.59
C ILE A 132 21.77 -2.55 3.04
N ALA A 133 21.67 -1.30 2.59
CA ALA A 133 20.48 -0.48 2.71
C ALA A 133 19.62 -0.66 1.45
N TRP A 134 18.62 -1.51 1.52
CA TRP A 134 17.78 -1.83 0.38
C TRP A 134 16.44 -1.10 0.49
N GLY A 135 16.22 -0.13 -0.41
CA GLY A 135 15.02 0.69 -0.43
C GLY A 135 14.79 1.53 0.84
N SER A 136 15.83 1.70 1.65
CA SER A 136 15.75 2.41 2.93
C SER A 136 16.70 3.62 2.92
N ASN A 137 16.13 4.81 3.02
CA ASN A 137 16.91 6.04 3.16
C ASN A 137 17.17 6.35 4.64
N VAL A 138 17.99 5.53 5.28
CA VAL A 138 18.27 5.55 6.72
C VAL A 138 18.56 6.97 7.26
N PRO A 139 19.43 7.79 6.62
CA PRO A 139 19.77 9.10 7.17
C PRO A 139 18.59 10.08 7.23
N GLN A 140 17.57 9.88 6.42
CA GLN A 140 16.41 10.76 6.33
C GLN A 140 15.15 10.18 6.97
N THR A 141 14.87 8.91 6.76
CA THR A 141 13.64 8.27 7.23
C THR A 141 13.77 7.57 8.57
N ARG A 142 15.02 7.31 8.98
CA ARG A 142 15.40 6.76 10.29
C ARG A 142 16.48 7.61 10.91
N THR A 143 16.26 8.89 11.01
CA THR A 143 17.25 9.90 11.46
C THR A 143 17.95 9.52 12.77
N PRO A 144 17.28 8.96 13.80
CA PRO A 144 17.98 8.50 15.01
C PRO A 144 19.04 7.43 14.75
N ASP A 145 18.90 6.64 13.69
CA ASP A 145 19.82 5.55 13.35
C ASP A 145 20.92 5.97 12.37
N ALA A 146 20.86 7.19 11.86
CA ALA A 146 21.78 7.70 10.85
C ALA A 146 23.25 7.63 11.29
N HIS A 147 23.53 7.93 12.55
CA HIS A 147 24.89 7.91 13.07
C HIS A 147 25.48 6.50 13.08
N PHE A 148 24.71 5.47 13.42
CA PHE A 148 25.16 4.08 13.35
C PHE A 148 25.60 3.73 11.94
N PHE A 149 24.76 4.07 10.95
CA PHE A 149 25.04 3.80 9.55
C PHE A 149 26.32 4.49 9.03
N THR A 150 26.59 5.70 9.50
CA THR A 150 27.78 6.44 9.10
C THR A 150 29.04 6.02 9.87
N GLU A 151 28.91 5.73 11.16
CA GLU A 151 30.01 5.42 12.06
C GLU A 151 30.60 4.00 11.87
N VAL A 152 29.79 3.05 11.39
CA VAL A 152 30.29 1.69 11.08
C VAL A 152 31.48 1.71 10.11
N ARG A 153 31.55 2.73 9.28
CA ARG A 153 32.62 2.90 8.30
C ARG A 153 33.98 3.13 8.95
N TYR A 154 34.02 3.72 10.13
CA TYR A 154 35.26 3.88 10.90
C TYR A 154 35.86 2.56 11.35
N LYS A 155 35.07 1.51 11.39
CA LYS A 155 35.51 0.14 11.68
C LYS A 155 35.80 -0.69 10.42
N GLY A 156 35.72 -0.05 9.24
CA GLY A 156 35.97 -0.71 7.97
C GLY A 156 34.78 -1.44 7.36
N THR A 157 33.59 -1.36 7.98
CA THR A 157 32.35 -1.91 7.42
C THR A 157 32.07 -1.32 6.04
N LYS A 158 31.76 -2.19 5.10
CA LYS A 158 31.35 -1.78 3.75
C LYS A 158 29.86 -1.60 3.68
N THR A 159 29.43 -0.57 2.97
CA THR A 159 28.01 -0.21 2.84
C THR A 159 27.60 -0.15 1.37
N VAL A 160 26.44 -0.73 1.08
CA VAL A 160 25.82 -0.71 -0.24
C VAL A 160 24.41 -0.16 -0.12
N ALA A 161 24.08 0.81 -0.98
CA ALA A 161 22.69 1.26 -1.14
C ALA A 161 22.11 0.65 -2.41
N ILE A 162 20.94 0.05 -2.30
CA ILE A 162 20.14 -0.44 -3.42
C ILE A 162 18.87 0.41 -3.47
N THR A 163 18.83 1.37 -4.37
CA THR A 163 17.72 2.32 -4.47
C THR A 163 17.62 2.90 -5.88
N PRO A 164 16.41 3.14 -6.39
CA PRO A 164 16.21 3.68 -7.73
C PRO A 164 16.59 5.16 -7.87
N ASP A 165 16.84 5.86 -6.79
CA ASP A 165 17.25 7.27 -6.77
C ASP A 165 18.54 7.48 -5.97
N TYR A 166 19.25 8.55 -6.29
CA TYR A 166 20.48 8.94 -5.56
C TYR A 166 20.13 9.76 -4.33
N SER A 167 19.64 9.07 -3.31
CA SER A 167 19.25 9.65 -2.00
C SER A 167 20.45 9.76 -1.05
N GLU A 168 20.20 10.26 0.19
CA GLU A 168 21.25 10.44 1.19
C GLU A 168 21.94 9.12 1.55
N VAL A 169 21.23 8.02 1.58
CA VAL A 169 21.84 6.71 1.86
C VAL A 169 22.82 6.31 0.75
N ALA A 170 22.48 6.58 -0.49
CA ALA A 170 23.39 6.33 -1.63
C ALA A 170 24.65 7.19 -1.54
N LYS A 171 24.49 8.46 -1.21
CA LYS A 171 25.60 9.41 -1.01
C LYS A 171 26.56 8.97 0.09
N LEU A 172 26.05 8.31 1.12
CA LEU A 172 26.82 7.87 2.28
C LEU A 172 27.31 6.42 2.19
N SER A 173 27.00 5.71 1.11
CA SER A 173 27.42 4.33 0.89
C SER A 173 28.69 4.23 0.05
N ASP A 174 29.41 3.11 0.20
CA ASP A 174 30.60 2.82 -0.64
C ASP A 174 30.21 2.46 -2.07
N LEU A 175 29.04 1.86 -2.26
CA LEU A 175 28.50 1.47 -3.55
C LEU A 175 27.01 1.77 -3.62
N TRP A 176 26.59 2.33 -4.75
CA TRP A 176 25.18 2.50 -5.09
C TRP A 176 24.82 1.63 -6.28
N LEU A 177 23.85 0.75 -6.07
CA LEU A 177 23.20 -0.02 -7.12
C LEU A 177 21.87 0.65 -7.46
N HIS A 178 21.70 0.97 -8.73
CA HIS A 178 20.53 1.67 -9.27
C HIS A 178 19.65 0.68 -10.05
N PRO A 179 18.82 -0.13 -9.38
CA PRO A 179 17.95 -1.05 -10.08
C PRO A 179 16.78 -0.32 -10.73
N LYS A 180 16.28 -0.89 -11.80
CA LYS A 180 15.03 -0.48 -12.37
C LYS A 180 13.89 -0.85 -11.40
N GLN A 181 12.92 0.08 -11.19
CA GLN A 181 11.80 -0.18 -10.29
C GLN A 181 11.09 -1.49 -10.66
N GLY A 182 10.71 -2.26 -9.62
CA GLY A 182 10.05 -3.55 -9.79
C GLY A 182 10.99 -4.71 -10.17
N THR A 183 12.32 -4.53 -10.12
CA THR A 183 13.29 -5.59 -10.42
C THR A 183 14.06 -6.09 -9.19
N ASP A 184 13.60 -5.78 -7.99
CA ASP A 184 14.28 -6.13 -6.73
C ASP A 184 14.54 -7.63 -6.60
N ALA A 185 13.57 -8.47 -6.94
CA ALA A 185 13.73 -9.91 -6.90
C ALA A 185 14.85 -10.41 -7.85
N ALA A 186 15.01 -9.78 -9.00
CA ALA A 186 16.07 -10.12 -9.94
C ALA A 186 17.46 -9.67 -9.45
N VAL A 187 17.50 -8.57 -8.68
CA VAL A 187 18.75 -8.10 -8.07
C VAL A 187 19.15 -9.01 -6.88
N ALA A 188 18.15 -9.58 -6.19
CA ALA A 188 18.39 -10.47 -5.05
C ALA A 188 18.85 -11.87 -5.45
N MET A 189 18.52 -12.35 -6.65
CA MET A 189 18.94 -13.65 -7.20
C MET A 189 20.35 -13.62 -7.75
#